data_dba04e6ddf96ea3249ebd55664c6eb39
#
_entry.id   dba04e6ddf96ea3249ebd55664c6eb39
#
_cell.length_a   1.000
_cell.length_b   1.000
_cell.length_c   1.000
_cell.angle_alpha   90.00
_cell.angle_beta   90.00
_cell.angle_gamma   90.00
#
_symmetry.space_group_name_H-M   'P 1'
#
loop_
_entity.id
_entity.type
_entity.pdbx_description
1 polymer ?
#
loop_
_entity_poly.entity_id
_entity_poly.type
_entity_poly.pdbx_seq_one_letter_code
_entity_poly.pdbx_strand_id
1 'polypeptide(L)'
;MNRETMRRQLPSLLLTVLFLLAWELLARRMNAAYILPSPTQILRRIYELRKPLLLVHLPATMAVVAVSLLLSLLLGIFLAILMDQSKTAERALYPLLVASQTIPTTALAPLFVLWLGYGIWSKVLAAVLMTFFPIAVTLSDGFRAIPPEMTELMQTLGATRWQLFRKLKLPAVLPYFFTAIRMAI
;
A
#
# COMPACT_ATOMS: atom_id res chain seq x y z
N MET A 1 -5.94 2.63 -35.68
CA MET A 1 -5.46 3.71 -34.78
C MET A 1 -5.85 5.02 -35.44
N ASN A 2 -6.87 5.73 -34.86
CA ASN A 2 -7.51 6.91 -35.51
C ASN A 2 -6.56 8.10 -35.58
N ARG A 3 -6.52 8.81 -36.73
CA ARG A 3 -5.69 10.01 -36.93
C ARG A 3 -5.95 11.13 -35.90
N GLU A 4 -7.14 11.21 -35.35
CA GLU A 4 -7.50 12.17 -34.27
C GLU A 4 -6.87 11.83 -32.93
N THR A 5 -6.78 10.55 -32.58
CA THR A 5 -6.12 10.09 -31.36
C THR A 5 -4.62 10.38 -31.43
N MET A 6 -4.02 10.20 -32.59
CA MET A 6 -2.61 10.49 -32.83
C MET A 6 -2.30 11.99 -32.72
N ARG A 7 -3.15 12.87 -33.28
CA ARG A 7 -2.99 14.34 -33.16
C ARG A 7 -3.11 14.83 -31.73
N ARG A 8 -3.95 14.17 -30.89
CA ARG A 8 -4.15 14.52 -29.48
C ARG A 8 -2.98 14.07 -28.61
N GLN A 9 -2.27 13.00 -28.99
CA GLN A 9 -1.13 12.46 -28.24
C GLN A 9 0.23 13.05 -28.69
N LEU A 10 0.29 13.67 -29.86
CA LEU A 10 1.54 14.22 -30.42
C LEU A 10 2.21 15.26 -29.50
N PRO A 11 1.49 16.23 -28.90
CA PRO A 11 2.11 17.21 -28.01
C PRO A 11 2.73 16.59 -26.75
N SER A 12 2.07 15.59 -26.16
CA SER A 12 2.59 14.90 -24.96
C SER A 12 3.81 14.05 -25.30
N LEU A 13 3.82 13.38 -26.44
CA LEU A 13 4.97 12.63 -26.95
C LEU A 13 6.17 13.54 -27.22
N LEU A 14 5.95 14.67 -27.89
CA LEU A 14 7.00 15.66 -28.15
C LEU A 14 7.59 16.19 -26.84
N LEU A 15 6.74 16.55 -25.88
CA LEU A 15 7.19 17.02 -24.58
C LEU A 15 8.02 15.96 -23.84
N THR A 16 7.59 14.71 -23.86
CA THR A 16 8.31 13.59 -23.25
C THR A 16 9.68 13.38 -23.88
N VAL A 17 9.75 13.40 -25.24
CA VAL A 17 11.01 13.26 -25.96
C VAL A 17 11.95 14.43 -25.67
N LEU A 18 11.44 15.67 -25.69
CA LEU A 18 12.24 16.86 -25.38
C LEU A 18 12.78 16.80 -23.93
N PHE A 19 11.95 16.36 -22.98
CA PHE A 19 12.37 16.18 -21.58
C PHE A 19 13.50 15.13 -21.46
N LEU A 20 13.35 13.98 -22.12
CA LEU A 20 14.37 12.93 -22.10
C LEU A 20 15.68 13.38 -22.76
N LEU A 21 15.60 14.11 -23.86
CA LEU A 21 16.78 14.70 -24.53
C LEU A 21 17.48 15.74 -23.66
N ALA A 22 16.70 16.64 -23.04
CA ALA A 22 17.24 17.64 -22.11
C ALA A 22 17.94 16.96 -20.91
N TRP A 23 17.32 15.92 -20.32
CA TRP A 23 17.94 15.13 -19.25
C TRP A 23 19.22 14.45 -19.70
N GLU A 24 19.22 13.78 -20.86
CA GLU A 24 20.41 13.13 -21.40
C GLU A 24 21.56 14.14 -21.62
N LEU A 25 21.28 15.30 -22.19
CA LEU A 25 22.27 16.33 -22.42
C LEU A 25 22.83 16.94 -21.13
N LEU A 26 21.95 17.23 -20.17
CA LEU A 26 22.35 17.76 -18.85
C LEU A 26 23.22 16.76 -18.10
N ALA A 27 22.80 15.49 -18.04
CA ALA A 27 23.54 14.44 -17.37
C ALA A 27 24.92 14.21 -17.97
N ARG A 28 25.03 14.24 -19.31
CA ARG A 28 26.32 14.13 -20.00
C ARG A 28 27.22 15.34 -19.74
N ARG A 29 26.64 16.56 -19.69
CA ARG A 29 27.42 17.78 -19.41
C ARG A 29 27.97 17.80 -17.99
N MET A 30 27.16 17.33 -17.00
CA MET A 30 27.57 17.24 -15.60
C MET A 30 28.68 16.20 -15.38
N ASN A 31 28.78 15.19 -16.25
CA ASN A 31 29.74 14.08 -16.18
C ASN A 31 29.89 13.45 -14.80
N ALA A 32 28.81 13.47 -14.02
CA ALA A 32 28.74 12.99 -12.64
C ALA A 32 27.60 11.99 -12.51
N ALA A 33 27.80 10.77 -13.06
CA ALA A 33 26.76 9.74 -13.10
C ALA A 33 26.26 9.29 -11.71
N TYR A 34 27.01 9.57 -10.65
CA TYR A 34 26.61 9.30 -9.27
C TYR A 34 25.62 10.33 -8.71
N ILE A 35 25.55 11.54 -9.31
CA ILE A 35 24.56 12.57 -8.97
C ILE A 35 23.36 12.48 -9.91
N LEU A 36 23.61 12.49 -11.23
CA LEU A 36 22.58 12.46 -12.25
C LEU A 36 23.00 11.50 -13.39
N PRO A 37 22.63 10.21 -13.33
CA PRO A 37 22.86 9.30 -14.44
C PRO A 37 21.99 9.66 -15.64
N SER A 38 22.50 9.51 -16.85
CA SER A 38 21.72 9.74 -18.06
C SER A 38 20.73 8.58 -18.33
N PRO A 39 19.60 8.81 -19.01
CA PRO A 39 18.67 7.77 -19.44
C PRO A 39 19.35 6.59 -20.13
N THR A 40 20.29 6.85 -21.03
CA THR A 40 21.02 5.79 -21.73
C THR A 40 21.92 4.99 -20.80
N GLN A 41 22.57 5.62 -19.82
CA GLN A 41 23.36 4.93 -18.79
C GLN A 41 22.47 4.05 -17.90
N ILE A 42 21.28 4.53 -17.51
CA ILE A 42 20.32 3.75 -16.72
C ILE A 42 19.91 2.49 -17.47
N LEU A 43 19.50 2.61 -18.74
CA LEU A 43 19.10 1.46 -19.56
C LEU A 43 20.25 0.44 -19.70
N ARG A 44 21.46 0.92 -19.94
CA ARG A 44 22.63 0.06 -20.01
C ARG A 44 22.88 -0.68 -18.71
N ARG A 45 22.81 0.01 -17.55
CA ARG A 45 22.99 -0.59 -16.24
C ARG A 45 21.90 -1.59 -15.89
N ILE A 46 20.65 -1.33 -16.25
CA ILE A 46 19.55 -2.31 -16.09
C ILE A 46 19.87 -3.59 -16.88
N TYR A 47 20.35 -3.47 -18.11
CA TYR A 47 20.72 -4.62 -18.91
C TYR A 47 21.94 -5.39 -18.34
N GLU A 48 22.96 -4.68 -17.90
CA GLU A 48 24.15 -5.26 -17.28
C GLU A 48 23.81 -5.99 -15.97
N LEU A 49 22.97 -5.38 -15.14
CA LEU A 49 22.60 -5.89 -13.83
C LEU A 49 21.32 -6.77 -13.83
N ARG A 50 20.76 -7.11 -15.00
CA ARG A 50 19.49 -7.85 -15.07
C ARG A 50 19.46 -9.15 -14.29
N LYS A 51 20.59 -9.90 -14.27
CA LYS A 51 20.68 -11.16 -13.52
C LYS A 51 20.57 -10.94 -12.01
N PRO A 52 21.42 -10.13 -11.36
CA PRO A 52 21.27 -9.86 -9.93
C PRO A 52 19.95 -9.17 -9.60
N LEU A 53 19.43 -8.27 -10.44
CA LEU A 53 18.14 -7.62 -10.22
C LEU A 53 16.99 -8.64 -10.17
N LEU A 54 16.94 -9.56 -11.14
CA LEU A 54 15.83 -10.52 -11.26
C LEU A 54 15.97 -11.73 -10.34
N LEU A 55 17.22 -12.21 -10.10
CA LEU A 55 17.42 -13.46 -9.38
C LEU A 55 17.73 -13.26 -7.88
N VAL A 56 18.20 -12.09 -7.50
CA VAL A 56 18.57 -11.81 -6.09
C VAL A 56 17.66 -10.74 -5.49
N HIS A 57 17.63 -9.55 -6.11
CA HIS A 57 16.91 -8.40 -5.52
C HIS A 57 15.39 -8.53 -5.62
N LEU A 58 14.88 -8.97 -6.77
CA LEU A 58 13.43 -9.12 -6.96
C LEU A 58 12.82 -10.16 -6.01
N PRO A 59 13.35 -11.40 -5.88
CA PRO A 59 12.81 -12.37 -4.93
C PRO A 59 12.91 -11.88 -3.47
N ALA A 60 14.01 -11.23 -3.10
CA ALA A 60 14.17 -10.67 -1.77
C ALA A 60 13.13 -9.59 -1.47
N THR A 61 12.87 -8.70 -2.42
CA THR A 61 11.84 -7.67 -2.28
C THR A 61 10.44 -8.28 -2.24
N MET A 62 10.15 -9.26 -3.13
CA MET A 62 8.88 -9.97 -3.13
C MET A 62 8.61 -10.69 -1.82
N ALA A 63 9.63 -11.29 -1.20
CA ALA A 63 9.51 -11.92 0.11
C ALA A 63 9.12 -10.89 1.19
N VAL A 64 9.78 -9.72 1.22
CA VAL A 64 9.41 -8.64 2.16
C VAL A 64 7.97 -8.20 1.92
N VAL A 65 7.59 -7.93 0.67
CA VAL A 65 6.22 -7.49 0.32
C VAL A 65 5.18 -8.52 0.71
N ALA A 66 5.40 -9.80 0.36
CA ALA A 66 4.45 -10.87 0.66
C ALA A 66 4.26 -11.06 2.18
N VAL A 67 5.35 -11.11 2.94
CA VAL A 67 5.28 -11.29 4.39
C VAL A 67 4.65 -10.08 5.07
N SER A 68 5.05 -8.86 4.71
CA SER A 68 4.49 -7.64 5.30
C SER A 68 3.02 -7.45 4.94
N LEU A 69 2.61 -7.73 3.70
CA LEU A 69 1.21 -7.65 3.29
C LEU A 69 0.34 -8.65 4.06
N LEU A 70 0.81 -9.91 4.19
CA LEU A 70 0.10 -10.93 4.95
C LEU A 70 -0.08 -10.52 6.41
N LEU A 71 1.00 -10.08 7.07
CA LEU A 71 0.93 -9.62 8.46
C LEU A 71 0.03 -8.40 8.63
N SER A 72 0.10 -7.45 7.70
CA SER A 72 -0.74 -6.24 7.70
C SER A 72 -2.21 -6.57 7.52
N LEU A 73 -2.54 -7.48 6.61
CA LEU A 73 -3.92 -7.95 6.41
C LEU A 73 -4.45 -8.66 7.65
N LEU A 74 -3.68 -9.59 8.22
CA LEU A 74 -4.09 -10.29 9.43
C LEU A 74 -4.33 -9.33 10.60
N LEU A 75 -3.39 -8.42 10.84
CA LEU A 75 -3.48 -7.44 11.93
C LEU A 75 -4.61 -6.43 11.67
N GLY A 76 -4.72 -5.89 10.47
CA GLY A 76 -5.74 -4.91 10.10
C GLY A 76 -7.15 -5.47 10.16
N ILE A 77 -7.36 -6.69 9.64
CA ILE A 77 -8.66 -7.39 9.71
C ILE A 77 -9.01 -7.70 11.17
N PHE A 78 -8.05 -8.21 11.94
CA PHE A 78 -8.26 -8.50 13.36
C PHE A 78 -8.71 -7.27 14.13
N LEU A 79 -8.02 -6.14 13.98
CA LEU A 79 -8.36 -4.88 14.64
C LEU A 79 -9.70 -4.33 14.17
N ALA A 80 -10.02 -4.38 12.88
CA ALA A 80 -11.30 -3.94 12.35
C ALA A 80 -12.47 -4.76 12.92
N ILE A 81 -12.35 -6.09 12.96
CA ILE A 81 -13.36 -6.97 13.55
C ILE A 81 -13.49 -6.72 15.06
N LEU A 82 -12.39 -6.53 15.78
CA LEU A 82 -12.41 -6.22 17.21
C LEU A 82 -13.16 -4.90 17.48
N MET A 83 -12.92 -3.88 16.69
CA MET A 83 -13.62 -2.60 16.79
C MET A 83 -15.10 -2.72 16.42
N ASP A 84 -15.46 -3.52 15.43
CA ASP A 84 -16.86 -3.77 15.05
C ASP A 84 -17.63 -4.50 16.16
N GLN A 85 -16.98 -5.43 16.88
CA GLN A 85 -17.63 -6.20 17.94
C GLN A 85 -17.75 -5.47 19.28
N SER A 86 -16.91 -4.47 19.54
CA SER A 86 -16.84 -3.77 20.82
C SER A 86 -16.72 -2.26 20.65
N LYS A 87 -17.78 -1.54 21.03
CA LYS A 87 -17.77 -0.06 21.04
C LYS A 87 -16.66 0.53 21.93
N THR A 88 -16.29 -0.18 22.99
CA THR A 88 -15.19 0.22 23.87
C THR A 88 -13.85 0.09 23.15
N ALA A 89 -13.63 -1.03 22.44
CA ALA A 89 -12.44 -1.24 21.62
C ALA A 89 -12.37 -0.19 20.49
N GLU A 90 -13.48 0.09 19.82
CA GLU A 90 -13.56 1.10 18.77
C GLU A 90 -13.16 2.49 19.30
N ARG A 91 -13.76 2.94 20.41
CA ARG A 91 -13.46 4.24 21.02
C ARG A 91 -12.03 4.38 21.48
N ALA A 92 -11.41 3.28 21.92
CA ALA A 92 -10.02 3.28 22.37
C ALA A 92 -9.01 3.19 21.20
N LEU A 93 -9.25 2.26 20.27
CA LEU A 93 -8.26 1.93 19.24
C LEU A 93 -8.33 2.85 18.01
N TYR A 94 -9.53 3.25 17.57
CA TYR A 94 -9.67 4.05 16.37
C TYR A 94 -8.93 5.39 16.42
N PRO A 95 -9.03 6.21 17.49
CA PRO A 95 -8.26 7.44 17.59
C PRO A 95 -6.74 7.19 17.61
N LEU A 96 -6.29 6.10 18.25
CA LEU A 96 -4.87 5.74 18.29
C LEU A 96 -4.36 5.34 16.90
N LEU A 97 -5.17 4.58 16.14
CA LEU A 97 -4.86 4.21 14.76
C LEU A 97 -4.72 5.46 13.88
N VAL A 98 -5.67 6.38 13.96
CA VAL A 98 -5.62 7.63 13.18
C VAL A 98 -4.43 8.50 13.60
N ALA A 99 -4.20 8.68 14.89
CA ALA A 99 -3.08 9.47 15.41
C ALA A 99 -1.72 8.87 15.00
N SER A 100 -1.59 7.55 14.97
CA SER A 100 -0.33 6.90 14.58
C SER A 100 0.06 7.14 13.12
N GLN A 101 -0.90 7.45 12.24
CA GLN A 101 -0.61 7.82 10.84
C GLN A 101 0.08 9.19 10.72
N THR A 102 0.04 10.02 11.75
CA THR A 102 0.76 11.30 11.75
C THR A 102 2.28 11.14 11.93
N ILE A 103 2.71 9.97 12.41
CA ILE A 103 4.12 9.68 12.59
C ILE A 103 4.71 9.21 11.24
N PRO A 104 5.71 9.92 10.68
CA PRO A 104 6.33 9.49 9.44
C PRO A 104 7.09 8.18 9.66
N THR A 105 6.53 7.07 9.17
CA THR A 105 7.13 5.73 9.33
C THR A 105 8.52 5.63 8.73
N THR A 106 8.81 6.41 7.70
CA THR A 106 10.15 6.52 7.10
C THR A 106 11.20 7.05 8.10
N ALA A 107 10.78 7.91 9.04
CA ALA A 107 11.66 8.40 10.10
C ALA A 107 11.97 7.33 11.15
N LEU A 108 11.11 6.32 11.28
CA LEU A 108 11.33 5.18 12.19
C LEU A 108 12.24 4.08 11.59
N ALA A 109 12.46 4.10 10.29
CA ALA A 109 13.26 3.07 9.61
C ALA A 109 14.68 2.88 10.19
N PRO A 110 15.45 3.94 10.51
CA PRO A 110 16.75 3.78 11.18
C PRO A 110 16.65 3.11 12.55
N LEU A 111 15.57 3.39 13.30
CA LEU A 111 15.33 2.78 14.61
C LEU A 111 15.07 1.27 14.48
N PHE A 112 14.31 0.86 13.47
CA PHE A 112 14.06 -0.57 13.21
C PHE A 112 15.32 -1.30 12.81
N VAL A 113 16.22 -0.64 12.05
CA VAL A 113 17.53 -1.20 11.72
C VAL A 113 18.41 -1.32 12.97
N LEU A 114 18.35 -0.34 13.86
CA LEU A 114 19.09 -0.38 15.13
C LEU A 114 18.63 -1.54 16.04
N TRP A 115 17.32 -1.80 16.13
CA TRP A 115 16.76 -2.85 16.98
C TRP A 115 16.83 -4.25 16.37
N LEU A 116 16.61 -4.38 15.06
CA LEU A 116 16.45 -5.66 14.37
C LEU A 116 17.60 -5.96 13.40
N GLY A 117 18.57 -5.05 13.27
CA GLY A 117 19.67 -5.16 12.32
C GLY A 117 19.25 -4.91 10.87
N TYR A 118 20.18 -5.11 9.93
CA TYR A 118 19.99 -4.93 8.49
C TYR A 118 19.22 -6.08 7.81
N GLY A 119 18.62 -6.97 8.58
CA GLY A 119 17.92 -8.14 8.09
C GLY A 119 16.59 -7.84 7.38
N ILE A 120 15.86 -8.90 7.06
CA ILE A 120 14.53 -8.82 6.44
C ILE A 120 13.51 -8.21 7.41
N TRP A 121 13.62 -8.47 8.71
CA TRP A 121 12.62 -8.11 9.72
C TRP A 121 12.49 -6.61 9.96
N SER A 122 13.57 -5.85 9.87
CA SER A 122 13.51 -4.38 9.94
C SER A 122 12.69 -3.79 8.79
N LYS A 123 12.84 -4.35 7.58
CA LYS A 123 12.10 -3.95 6.39
C LYS A 123 10.63 -4.38 6.47
N VAL A 124 10.38 -5.62 6.93
CA VAL A 124 9.03 -6.14 7.15
C VAL A 124 8.28 -5.29 8.18
N LEU A 125 8.91 -4.97 9.32
CA LEU A 125 8.28 -4.15 10.35
C LEU A 125 7.91 -2.75 9.83
N ALA A 126 8.83 -2.10 9.11
CA ALA A 126 8.56 -0.80 8.48
C ALA A 126 7.38 -0.88 7.50
N ALA A 127 7.37 -1.90 6.62
CA ALA A 127 6.29 -2.09 5.66
C ALA A 127 4.96 -2.42 6.33
N VAL A 128 4.95 -3.27 7.38
CA VAL A 128 3.74 -3.58 8.15
C VAL A 128 3.16 -2.32 8.76
N LEU A 129 3.97 -1.48 9.41
CA LEU A 129 3.48 -0.23 10.01
C LEU A 129 2.90 0.74 8.98
N MET A 130 3.45 0.77 7.76
CA MET A 130 2.91 1.62 6.69
C MET A 130 1.56 1.13 6.16
N THR A 131 1.32 -0.18 6.17
CA THR A 131 0.20 -0.78 5.47
C THR A 131 -0.95 -1.24 6.36
N PHE A 132 -0.69 -1.70 7.61
CA PHE A 132 -1.77 -2.23 8.44
C PHE A 132 -2.74 -1.16 8.94
N PHE A 133 -2.26 0.08 9.21
CA PHE A 133 -3.13 1.16 9.66
C PHE A 133 -4.19 1.54 8.62
N PRO A 134 -3.83 1.84 7.35
CA PRO A 134 -4.83 2.09 6.31
C PRO A 134 -5.81 0.94 6.16
N ILE A 135 -5.34 -0.32 6.26
CA ILE A 135 -6.20 -1.50 6.16
C ILE A 135 -7.21 -1.53 7.32
N ALA A 136 -6.74 -1.38 8.57
CA ALA A 136 -7.60 -1.40 9.75
C ALA A 136 -8.66 -0.30 9.72
N VAL A 137 -8.27 0.92 9.36
CA VAL A 137 -9.18 2.07 9.28
C VAL A 137 -10.19 1.89 8.16
N THR A 138 -9.76 1.55 6.94
CA THR A 138 -10.65 1.37 5.79
C THR A 138 -11.69 0.27 6.04
N LEU A 139 -11.28 -0.86 6.65
CA LEU A 139 -12.21 -1.92 7.01
C LEU A 139 -13.17 -1.49 8.13
N SER A 140 -12.68 -0.76 9.13
CA SER A 140 -13.55 -0.23 10.20
C SER A 140 -14.59 0.74 9.64
N ASP A 141 -14.21 1.61 8.70
CA ASP A 141 -15.14 2.50 8.02
C ASP A 141 -16.17 1.71 7.19
N GLY A 142 -15.76 0.59 6.58
CA GLY A 142 -16.66 -0.33 5.91
C GLY A 142 -17.71 -0.93 6.84
N PHE A 143 -17.33 -1.33 8.05
CA PHE A 143 -18.29 -1.79 9.07
C PHE A 143 -19.23 -0.67 9.54
N ARG A 144 -18.73 0.55 9.70
CA ARG A 144 -19.54 1.72 10.09
C ARG A 144 -20.50 2.18 9.01
N ALA A 145 -20.19 1.94 7.75
CA ALA A 145 -21.05 2.32 6.62
C ALA A 145 -22.32 1.45 6.51
N ILE A 146 -22.41 0.37 7.27
CA ILE A 146 -23.61 -0.49 7.28
C ILE A 146 -24.73 0.25 8.03
N PRO A 147 -25.91 0.50 7.38
CA PRO A 147 -27.01 1.15 8.04
C PRO A 147 -27.49 0.36 9.27
N PRO A 148 -27.68 1.02 10.43
CA PRO A 148 -28.14 0.36 11.64
C PRO A 148 -29.47 -0.36 11.46
N GLU A 149 -30.37 0.17 10.61
CA GLU A 149 -31.68 -0.40 10.31
C GLU A 149 -31.56 -1.82 9.72
N MET A 150 -30.53 -2.07 8.88
CA MET A 150 -30.28 -3.42 8.33
C MET A 150 -29.88 -4.41 9.43
N THR A 151 -29.08 -3.94 10.39
CA THR A 151 -28.67 -4.75 11.52
C THR A 151 -29.85 -5.07 12.44
N GLU A 152 -30.68 -4.07 12.74
CA GLU A 152 -31.88 -4.21 13.55
C GLU A 152 -32.92 -5.13 12.87
N LEU A 153 -33.13 -4.99 11.58
CA LEU A 153 -34.00 -5.87 10.80
C LEU A 153 -33.57 -7.33 10.89
N MET A 154 -32.29 -7.60 10.68
CA MET A 154 -31.75 -8.97 10.80
C MET A 154 -31.93 -9.55 12.20
N GLN A 155 -31.74 -8.72 13.24
CA GLN A 155 -31.95 -9.11 14.63
C GLN A 155 -33.43 -9.42 14.94
N THR A 156 -34.34 -8.58 14.44
CA THR A 156 -35.79 -8.79 14.56
C THR A 156 -36.26 -10.10 13.89
N LEU A 157 -35.59 -10.47 12.79
CA LEU A 157 -35.80 -11.77 12.11
C LEU A 157 -35.14 -12.94 12.83
N GLY A 158 -34.57 -12.75 14.01
CA GLY A 158 -33.95 -13.81 14.81
C GLY A 158 -32.56 -14.25 14.36
N ALA A 159 -31.87 -13.42 13.55
CA ALA A 159 -30.53 -13.74 13.11
C ALA A 159 -29.52 -13.79 14.26
N THR A 160 -28.72 -14.84 14.33
CA THR A 160 -27.61 -14.95 15.26
C THR A 160 -26.48 -13.98 14.89
N ARG A 161 -25.59 -13.66 15.85
CA ARG A 161 -24.41 -12.81 15.59
C ARG A 161 -23.56 -13.32 14.43
N TRP A 162 -23.40 -14.63 14.28
CA TRP A 162 -22.67 -15.25 13.18
C TRP A 162 -23.38 -15.08 11.83
N GLN A 163 -24.71 -15.23 11.82
CA GLN A 163 -25.52 -15.01 10.62
C GLN A 163 -25.48 -13.53 10.19
N LEU A 164 -25.56 -12.61 11.13
CA LEU A 164 -25.42 -11.17 10.90
C LEU A 164 -24.04 -10.85 10.28
N PHE A 165 -22.97 -11.39 10.86
CA PHE A 165 -21.61 -11.19 10.35
C PHE A 165 -21.46 -11.77 8.94
N ARG A 166 -21.84 -13.03 8.73
CA ARG A 166 -21.61 -13.72 7.46
C ARG A 166 -22.51 -13.25 6.32
N LYS A 167 -23.79 -12.93 6.61
CA LYS A 167 -24.77 -12.61 5.58
C LYS A 167 -24.93 -11.11 5.30
N LEU A 168 -24.59 -10.24 6.25
CA LEU A 168 -24.71 -8.80 6.08
C LEU A 168 -23.33 -8.12 6.11
N LYS A 169 -22.61 -8.23 7.23
CA LYS A 169 -21.39 -7.44 7.45
C LYS A 169 -20.27 -7.82 6.48
N LEU A 170 -19.96 -9.10 6.37
CA LEU A 170 -18.87 -9.56 5.51
C LEU A 170 -19.06 -9.17 4.03
N PRO A 171 -20.24 -9.40 3.40
CA PRO A 171 -20.47 -8.94 2.03
C PRO A 171 -20.42 -7.42 1.87
N ALA A 172 -20.95 -6.66 2.84
CA ALA A 172 -20.96 -5.21 2.81
C ALA A 172 -19.55 -4.60 2.89
N VAL A 173 -18.63 -5.25 3.61
CA VAL A 173 -17.24 -4.79 3.81
C VAL A 173 -16.31 -5.23 2.68
N LEU A 174 -16.68 -6.20 1.83
CA LEU A 174 -15.83 -6.67 0.73
C LEU A 174 -15.31 -5.55 -0.20
N PRO A 175 -16.09 -4.55 -0.63
CA PRO A 175 -15.56 -3.44 -1.44
C PRO A 175 -14.47 -2.65 -0.72
N TYR A 176 -14.63 -2.44 0.59
CA TYR A 176 -13.63 -1.77 1.44
C TYR A 176 -12.37 -2.62 1.59
N PHE A 177 -12.50 -3.94 1.69
CA PHE A 177 -11.38 -4.88 1.72
C PHE A 177 -10.52 -4.79 0.46
N PHE A 178 -11.13 -4.80 -0.73
CA PHE A 178 -10.38 -4.63 -1.98
C PHE A 178 -9.78 -3.23 -2.10
N THR A 179 -10.45 -2.20 -1.59
CA THR A 179 -9.89 -0.85 -1.53
C THR A 179 -8.68 -0.80 -0.61
N ALA A 180 -8.76 -1.42 0.57
CA ALA A 180 -7.65 -1.50 1.51
C ALA A 180 -6.43 -2.22 0.92
N ILE A 181 -6.63 -3.35 0.22
CA ILE A 181 -5.54 -4.05 -0.49
C ILE A 181 -4.91 -3.15 -1.55
N ARG A 182 -5.72 -2.45 -2.35
CA ARG A 182 -5.21 -1.53 -3.37
C ARG A 182 -4.37 -0.40 -2.79
N MET A 183 -4.70 0.07 -1.59
CA MET A 183 -3.93 1.11 -0.89
C MET A 183 -2.64 0.57 -0.26
N ALA A 184 -2.58 -0.74 0.02
CA ALA A 184 -1.45 -1.39 0.67
C ALA A 184 -0.35 -1.88 -0.31
N ILE A 185 -0.67 -1.96 -1.60
CA ILE A 185 0.25 -2.38 -2.68
C ILE A 185 0.75 -1.18 -3.45
#